data_9be1f609f7674c64159b69c55cddb04d
#
_entry.id   9be1f609f7674c64159b69c55cddb04d
#
_cell.length_a   1.000
_cell.length_b   1.000
_cell.length_c   1.000
_cell.angle_alpha   90.00
_cell.angle_beta   90.00
_cell.angle_gamma   90.00
#
_symmetry.space_group_name_H-M   'P 1'
#
loop_
_entity.id
_entity.type
_entity.pdbx_description
1 polymer ?
#
loop_
_entity_poly.entity_id
_entity_poly.type
_entity_poly.pdbx_seq_one_letter_code
_entity_poly.pdbx_strand_id
1 'polypeptide(L)'
;MSFETFSAHLLRYPELSLSLDTSLMDIPSSFYETMGTQITKAFCDLLALEDGAIANPDEERMVGHYWLRNPELAPNDELRAAITEPVAQLRAFAKEVHAGEVAPPSGGRFEKLLIIGIGGSALGPQFIYEALRPAAKMATYFFDNSDPDGMDRTLSDVGDLSKALVLVISKSGGTPETRNGMLEAEAAYDAAGLEFGPHAVAITGHGSNLYHYAEANDWITSFPMEDWVGGRTSIMSTVGLVPLALQGLDIDAFLAAAAAMDEHTRKTNLASNASMQLALAWHHEGNGCGEKDMVVIPYKDSLVLFSKYLQQLIMESLGKRLDLDGKEVFQGIAVYGNKGSTDQHAYIQQLRDGVHNFFATFIEVRQGRAGDSLEVEPGVTSADYLQGFLRGTRRALYESGRRSITISVEAVNERTVGALIALFERAVSFYASLVNINPYHQPGVEAGKKAAETFLELLAQVKGALGEAPRGAESIAADLESDPEE
;
A
#
# COMPACT_ATOMS: atom_id res chain seq x y z
N MET A 1 -14.77 30.94 4.16
CA MET A 1 -15.21 30.22 2.92
C MET A 1 -16.73 30.34 2.81
N SER A 2 -17.26 30.66 1.62
CA SER A 2 -18.71 30.72 1.36
C SER A 2 -19.23 29.30 1.05
N PHE A 3 -20.57 29.11 1.22
CA PHE A 3 -21.22 27.87 0.81
C PHE A 3 -21.13 27.63 -0.72
N GLU A 4 -21.13 28.69 -1.49
CA GLU A 4 -20.97 28.64 -2.95
C GLU A 4 -19.60 28.09 -3.33
N THR A 5 -18.50 28.58 -2.74
CA THR A 5 -17.15 28.07 -2.93
C THR A 5 -17.05 26.59 -2.56
N PHE A 6 -17.58 26.21 -1.39
CA PHE A 6 -17.62 24.82 -0.96
C PHE A 6 -18.34 23.93 -1.98
N SER A 7 -19.55 24.34 -2.42
CA SER A 7 -20.36 23.57 -3.35
C SER A 7 -19.69 23.40 -4.72
N ALA A 8 -18.96 24.40 -5.19
CA ALA A 8 -18.25 24.39 -6.47
C ALA A 8 -17.04 23.43 -6.48
N HIS A 9 -16.46 23.15 -5.30
CA HIS A 9 -15.27 22.29 -5.17
C HIS A 9 -15.56 20.95 -4.46
N LEU A 10 -16.85 20.59 -4.33
CA LEU A 10 -17.27 19.32 -3.75
C LEU A 10 -17.69 18.34 -4.84
N LEU A 11 -16.86 17.32 -5.06
CA LEU A 11 -17.19 16.19 -5.91
C LEU A 11 -17.90 15.11 -5.09
N ARG A 12 -18.96 14.52 -5.65
CA ARG A 12 -19.76 13.50 -4.97
C ARG A 12 -19.93 12.26 -5.84
N TYR A 13 -19.74 11.11 -5.24
CA TYR A 13 -19.93 9.79 -5.82
C TYR A 13 -20.90 8.98 -4.92
N PRO A 14 -22.22 9.20 -5.06
CA PRO A 14 -23.22 8.60 -4.17
C PRO A 14 -23.17 7.08 -4.15
N GLU A 15 -22.93 6.45 -5.31
CA GLU A 15 -22.83 4.99 -5.46
C GLU A 15 -21.61 4.40 -4.74
N LEU A 16 -20.57 5.19 -4.47
CA LEU A 16 -19.40 4.84 -3.67
C LEU A 16 -19.49 5.35 -2.24
N SER A 17 -20.55 6.09 -1.92
CA SER A 17 -20.70 6.80 -0.63
C SER A 17 -19.46 7.62 -0.27
N LEU A 18 -18.83 8.24 -1.30
CA LEU A 18 -17.59 9.00 -1.22
C LEU A 18 -17.78 10.42 -1.74
N SER A 19 -17.11 11.37 -1.13
CA SER A 19 -17.00 12.73 -1.66
C SER A 19 -15.59 13.30 -1.42
N LEU A 20 -15.16 14.18 -2.32
CA LEU A 20 -13.90 14.92 -2.25
C LEU A 20 -14.20 16.41 -2.16
N ASP A 21 -13.69 17.08 -1.14
CA ASP A 21 -13.76 18.53 -0.93
C ASP A 21 -12.35 19.13 -1.05
N THR A 22 -12.12 19.93 -2.09
CA THR A 22 -10.88 20.69 -2.33
C THR A 22 -11.05 22.18 -2.09
N SER A 23 -12.17 22.61 -1.51
CA SER A 23 -12.50 24.03 -1.33
C SER A 23 -11.51 24.80 -0.44
N LEU A 24 -10.82 24.12 0.48
CA LEU A 24 -9.80 24.71 1.34
C LEU A 24 -8.39 24.69 0.75
N MET A 25 -8.24 24.31 -0.53
CA MET A 25 -6.98 24.41 -1.24
C MET A 25 -6.76 25.80 -1.88
N ASP A 26 -7.82 26.57 -2.04
CA ASP A 26 -7.80 27.93 -2.63
C ASP A 26 -7.08 27.98 -4.00
N ILE A 27 -7.28 26.96 -4.84
CA ILE A 27 -6.65 26.88 -6.17
C ILE A 27 -7.32 27.90 -7.10
N PRO A 28 -6.58 28.87 -7.65
CA PRO A 28 -7.18 29.87 -8.53
C PRO A 28 -7.54 29.27 -9.90
N SER A 29 -8.59 29.76 -10.54
CA SER A 29 -9.04 29.29 -11.88
C SER A 29 -7.93 29.41 -12.93
N SER A 30 -7.09 30.45 -12.85
CA SER A 30 -5.93 30.62 -13.73
C SER A 30 -4.91 29.48 -13.66
N PHE A 31 -4.82 28.78 -12.54
CA PHE A 31 -3.98 27.59 -12.42
C PHE A 31 -4.44 26.48 -13.38
N TYR A 32 -5.74 26.19 -13.40
CA TYR A 32 -6.30 25.17 -14.31
C TYR A 32 -6.10 25.53 -15.78
N GLU A 33 -6.21 26.82 -16.11
CA GLU A 33 -5.94 27.31 -17.47
C GLU A 33 -4.48 27.10 -17.85
N THR A 34 -3.55 27.42 -16.94
CA THR A 34 -2.11 27.23 -17.15
C THR A 34 -1.74 25.76 -17.33
N MET A 35 -2.40 24.87 -16.58
CA MET A 35 -2.15 23.43 -16.61
C MET A 35 -2.87 22.68 -17.75
N GLY A 36 -3.64 23.37 -18.59
CA GLY A 36 -4.52 22.75 -19.60
C GLY A 36 -3.82 21.75 -20.53
N THR A 37 -2.61 22.07 -20.99
CA THR A 37 -1.81 21.18 -21.86
C THR A 37 -1.36 19.94 -21.11
N GLN A 38 -0.83 20.08 -19.88
CA GLN A 38 -0.37 18.98 -19.05
C GLN A 38 -1.54 18.07 -18.62
N ILE A 39 -2.70 18.67 -18.31
CA ILE A 39 -3.92 17.92 -18.00
C ILE A 39 -4.34 17.05 -19.18
N THR A 40 -4.36 17.63 -20.41
CA THR A 40 -4.71 16.88 -21.61
C THR A 40 -3.72 15.74 -21.85
N LYS A 41 -2.41 16.01 -21.73
CA LYS A 41 -1.37 14.98 -21.84
C LYS A 41 -1.61 13.85 -20.83
N ALA A 42 -1.88 14.18 -19.57
CA ALA A 42 -2.07 13.19 -18.51
C ALA A 42 -3.27 12.27 -18.78
N PHE A 43 -4.34 12.78 -19.33
CA PHE A 43 -5.46 11.93 -19.78
C PHE A 43 -5.05 11.01 -20.94
N CYS A 44 -4.30 11.52 -21.91
CA CYS A 44 -3.82 10.70 -23.04
C CYS A 44 -2.86 9.61 -22.56
N ASP A 45 -1.93 9.94 -21.65
CA ASP A 45 -0.97 8.99 -21.12
C ASP A 45 -1.66 7.84 -20.37
N LEU A 46 -2.69 8.14 -19.56
CA LEU A 46 -3.44 7.10 -18.85
C LEU A 46 -4.29 6.22 -19.78
N LEU A 47 -4.88 6.79 -20.81
CA LEU A 47 -5.58 6.00 -21.82
C LEU A 47 -4.62 5.06 -22.56
N ALA A 48 -3.46 5.57 -22.99
CA ALA A 48 -2.44 4.75 -23.64
C ALA A 48 -1.91 3.63 -22.72
N LEU A 49 -1.73 3.92 -21.43
CA LEU A 49 -1.34 2.93 -20.44
C LEU A 49 -2.38 1.81 -20.33
N GLU A 50 -3.67 2.15 -20.21
CA GLU A 50 -4.74 1.15 -20.15
C GLU A 50 -4.88 0.33 -21.43
N ASP A 51 -4.55 0.92 -22.59
CA ASP A 51 -4.49 0.23 -23.88
C ASP A 51 -3.24 -0.66 -24.06
N GLY A 52 -2.38 -0.76 -23.02
CA GLY A 52 -1.21 -1.64 -23.00
C GLY A 52 0.07 -1.03 -23.56
N ALA A 53 0.20 0.28 -23.59
CA ALA A 53 1.48 0.91 -23.92
C ALA A 53 2.57 0.55 -22.88
N ILE A 54 3.84 0.60 -23.32
CA ILE A 54 5.00 0.46 -22.43
C ILE A 54 5.11 1.74 -21.58
N ALA A 55 4.40 1.76 -20.45
CA ALA A 55 4.35 2.90 -19.56
C ALA A 55 5.48 2.91 -18.50
N ASN A 56 6.23 1.81 -18.39
CA ASN A 56 7.47 1.73 -17.63
C ASN A 56 8.65 1.51 -18.59
N PRO A 57 9.18 2.57 -19.22
CA PRO A 57 10.22 2.44 -20.22
C PRO A 57 11.56 1.95 -19.65
N ASP A 58 11.86 2.22 -18.37
CA ASP A 58 13.11 1.81 -17.73
C ASP A 58 13.21 0.29 -17.55
N GLU A 59 12.09 -0.41 -17.47
CA GLU A 59 12.01 -1.87 -17.36
C GLU A 59 11.38 -2.52 -18.61
N GLU A 60 11.09 -1.73 -19.65
CA GLU A 60 10.44 -2.14 -20.91
C GLU A 60 9.12 -2.92 -20.68
N ARG A 61 8.29 -2.46 -19.71
CA ARG A 61 7.08 -3.17 -19.27
C ARG A 61 5.80 -2.36 -19.49
N MET A 62 4.73 -3.08 -19.78
CA MET A 62 3.36 -2.59 -19.59
C MET A 62 3.08 -2.39 -18.09
N VAL A 63 2.06 -1.60 -17.80
CA VAL A 63 1.56 -1.35 -16.43
C VAL A 63 0.07 -1.65 -16.40
N GLY A 64 -0.30 -2.79 -15.80
CA GLY A 64 -1.64 -3.35 -15.90
C GLY A 64 -2.43 -3.42 -14.60
N HIS A 65 -1.98 -2.79 -13.51
CA HIS A 65 -2.69 -2.87 -12.23
C HIS A 65 -4.13 -2.34 -12.30
N TYR A 66 -4.47 -1.50 -13.27
CA TYR A 66 -5.86 -1.04 -13.50
C TYR A 66 -6.76 -2.14 -14.07
N TRP A 67 -6.21 -3.10 -14.83
CA TRP A 67 -6.99 -4.21 -15.38
C TRP A 67 -7.44 -5.20 -14.28
N LEU A 68 -6.72 -5.27 -13.16
CA LEU A 68 -7.01 -6.19 -12.05
C LEU A 68 -8.44 -6.04 -11.51
N ARG A 69 -8.99 -4.84 -11.53
CA ARG A 69 -10.35 -4.53 -11.06
C ARG A 69 -11.41 -4.48 -12.15
N ASN A 70 -10.99 -4.48 -13.41
CA ASN A 70 -11.86 -4.62 -14.58
C ASN A 70 -11.11 -5.35 -15.71
N PRO A 71 -11.08 -6.69 -15.70
CA PRO A 71 -10.33 -7.51 -16.67
C PRO A 71 -10.75 -7.29 -18.13
N GLU A 72 -11.97 -6.79 -18.38
CA GLU A 72 -12.44 -6.48 -19.75
C GLU A 72 -11.65 -5.35 -20.42
N LEU A 73 -10.91 -4.57 -19.64
CA LEU A 73 -10.01 -3.53 -20.15
C LEU A 73 -8.63 -4.05 -20.56
N ALA A 74 -8.31 -5.31 -20.22
CA ALA A 74 -7.03 -5.87 -20.60
C ALA A 74 -6.89 -5.93 -22.15
N PRO A 75 -5.72 -5.56 -22.70
CA PRO A 75 -5.51 -5.40 -24.15
C PRO A 75 -5.77 -6.64 -25.00
N ASN A 76 -5.72 -7.82 -24.40
CA ASN A 76 -5.94 -9.10 -25.09
C ASN A 76 -6.48 -10.18 -24.15
N ASP A 77 -6.90 -11.31 -24.72
CA ASP A 77 -7.50 -12.43 -23.99
C ASP A 77 -6.50 -13.14 -23.06
N GLU A 78 -5.21 -13.17 -23.40
CA GLU A 78 -4.16 -13.76 -22.55
C GLU A 78 -4.01 -12.99 -21.23
N LEU A 79 -3.91 -11.67 -21.30
CA LEU A 79 -3.85 -10.81 -20.10
C LEU A 79 -5.15 -10.87 -19.30
N ARG A 80 -6.30 -10.98 -19.98
CA ARG A 80 -7.59 -11.16 -19.30
C ARG A 80 -7.63 -12.49 -18.54
N ALA A 81 -7.20 -13.58 -19.17
CA ALA A 81 -7.11 -14.89 -18.53
C ALA A 81 -6.14 -14.88 -17.34
N ALA A 82 -4.96 -14.25 -17.46
CA ALA A 82 -3.99 -14.08 -16.39
C ALA A 82 -4.55 -13.34 -15.15
N ILE A 83 -5.65 -12.60 -15.29
CA ILE A 83 -6.36 -11.96 -14.18
C ILE A 83 -7.48 -12.86 -13.65
N THR A 84 -8.34 -13.35 -14.56
CA THR A 84 -9.59 -14.01 -14.18
C THR A 84 -9.39 -15.42 -13.63
N GLU A 85 -8.44 -16.18 -14.18
CA GLU A 85 -8.15 -17.55 -13.73
C GLU A 85 -7.61 -17.60 -12.30
N PRO A 86 -6.57 -16.80 -11.91
CA PRO A 86 -6.12 -16.77 -10.52
C PRO A 86 -7.19 -16.29 -9.54
N VAL A 87 -8.07 -15.35 -9.95
CA VAL A 87 -9.20 -14.90 -9.11
C VAL A 87 -10.21 -16.04 -8.90
N ALA A 88 -10.49 -16.83 -9.91
CA ALA A 88 -11.35 -18.00 -9.76
C ALA A 88 -10.70 -19.08 -8.86
N GLN A 89 -9.40 -19.34 -9.04
CA GLN A 89 -8.62 -20.27 -8.21
C GLN A 89 -8.61 -19.86 -6.74
N LEU A 90 -8.28 -18.58 -6.44
CA LEU A 90 -8.21 -18.10 -5.05
C LEU A 90 -9.59 -18.17 -4.34
N ARG A 91 -10.69 -17.95 -5.06
CA ARG A 91 -12.04 -18.10 -4.51
C ARG A 91 -12.36 -19.54 -4.14
N ALA A 92 -12.01 -20.49 -5.02
CA ALA A 92 -12.17 -21.90 -4.75
C ALA A 92 -11.34 -22.32 -3.54
N PHE A 93 -10.06 -21.94 -3.52
CA PHE A 93 -9.14 -22.21 -2.42
C PHE A 93 -9.63 -21.66 -1.07
N ALA A 94 -10.04 -20.39 -1.02
CA ALA A 94 -10.57 -19.81 0.21
C ALA A 94 -11.84 -20.50 0.69
N LYS A 95 -12.71 -20.93 -0.22
CA LYS A 95 -13.91 -21.72 0.11
C LYS A 95 -13.55 -23.08 0.70
N GLU A 96 -12.59 -23.79 0.12
CA GLU A 96 -12.08 -25.09 0.60
C GLU A 96 -11.43 -24.96 1.99
N VAL A 97 -10.62 -23.92 2.22
CA VAL A 97 -10.04 -23.61 3.54
C VAL A 97 -11.13 -23.34 4.57
N HIS A 98 -12.13 -22.51 4.24
CA HIS A 98 -13.22 -22.20 5.16
C HIS A 98 -14.14 -23.41 5.41
N ALA A 99 -14.29 -24.32 4.46
CA ALA A 99 -15.02 -25.57 4.63
C ALA A 99 -14.25 -26.59 5.47
N GLY A 100 -12.91 -26.46 5.55
CA GLY A 100 -12.03 -27.44 6.17
C GLY A 100 -11.70 -28.62 5.24
N GLU A 101 -11.91 -28.44 3.94
CA GLU A 101 -11.47 -29.38 2.90
C GLU A 101 -9.96 -29.27 2.69
N VAL A 102 -9.42 -28.04 2.70
CA VAL A 102 -8.02 -27.74 2.92
C VAL A 102 -7.85 -27.44 4.41
N ALA A 103 -7.16 -28.34 5.11
CA ALA A 103 -7.06 -28.33 6.57
C ALA A 103 -5.65 -28.63 7.03
N PRO A 104 -5.25 -28.18 8.24
CA PRO A 104 -3.96 -28.54 8.80
C PRO A 104 -3.86 -30.05 9.05
N PRO A 105 -2.65 -30.67 8.94
CA PRO A 105 -2.45 -32.09 9.21
C PRO A 105 -2.92 -32.55 10.60
N SER A 106 -2.92 -31.65 11.57
CA SER A 106 -3.42 -31.89 12.94
C SER A 106 -4.94 -32.04 13.01
N GLY A 107 -5.66 -31.79 11.89
CA GLY A 107 -7.10 -31.77 11.81
C GLY A 107 -7.73 -30.45 12.25
N GLY A 108 -9.02 -30.30 12.03
CA GLY A 108 -9.75 -29.05 12.29
C GLY A 108 -9.70 -28.09 11.10
N ARG A 109 -9.48 -26.81 11.37
CA ARG A 109 -9.41 -25.74 10.35
C ARG A 109 -8.24 -24.82 10.62
N PHE A 110 -7.75 -24.16 9.57
CA PHE A 110 -6.87 -23.00 9.75
C PHE A 110 -7.68 -21.86 10.38
N GLU A 111 -7.11 -21.25 11.41
CA GLU A 111 -7.73 -20.17 12.19
C GLU A 111 -6.93 -18.85 12.09
N LYS A 112 -5.68 -18.94 11.64
CA LYS A 112 -4.72 -17.87 11.61
C LYS A 112 -4.02 -17.80 10.27
N LEU A 113 -3.60 -16.59 9.87
CA LEU A 113 -2.73 -16.34 8.73
C LEU A 113 -1.42 -15.75 9.24
N LEU A 114 -0.30 -16.29 8.78
CA LEU A 114 1.01 -15.65 8.87
C LEU A 114 1.41 -15.22 7.47
N ILE A 115 1.54 -13.93 7.22
CA ILE A 115 1.95 -13.37 5.94
C ILE A 115 3.42 -12.98 6.03
N ILE A 116 4.24 -13.54 5.15
CA ILE A 116 5.68 -13.28 5.06
C ILE A 116 5.94 -12.54 3.76
N GLY A 117 6.33 -11.27 3.86
CA GLY A 117 6.56 -10.41 2.70
C GLY A 117 6.99 -9.02 3.14
N ILE A 118 7.57 -8.24 2.22
CA ILE A 118 8.05 -6.88 2.50
C ILE A 118 7.55 -5.90 1.45
N GLY A 119 7.49 -4.62 1.78
CA GLY A 119 7.05 -3.56 0.87
C GLY A 119 5.62 -3.81 0.38
N GLY A 120 5.40 -3.86 -0.93
CA GLY A 120 4.08 -4.09 -1.52
C GLY A 120 3.44 -5.43 -1.16
N SER A 121 4.27 -6.44 -0.82
CA SER A 121 3.79 -7.74 -0.36
C SER A 121 3.28 -7.73 1.10
N ALA A 122 3.52 -6.67 1.86
CA ALA A 122 3.09 -6.54 3.25
C ALA A 122 2.18 -5.33 3.48
N LEU A 123 2.57 -4.12 3.04
CA LEU A 123 1.92 -2.86 3.42
C LEU A 123 0.45 -2.78 3.00
N GLY A 124 0.12 -3.23 1.79
CA GLY A 124 -1.26 -3.32 1.32
C GLY A 124 -2.10 -4.31 2.13
N PRO A 125 -1.67 -5.58 2.26
CA PRO A 125 -2.34 -6.57 3.11
C PRO A 125 -2.49 -6.13 4.57
N GLN A 126 -1.49 -5.48 5.19
CA GLN A 126 -1.56 -4.91 6.54
C GLN A 126 -2.65 -3.84 6.63
N PHE A 127 -2.67 -2.91 5.67
CA PHE A 127 -3.68 -1.85 5.65
C PHE A 127 -5.10 -2.42 5.54
N ILE A 128 -5.34 -3.36 4.60
CA ILE A 128 -6.66 -3.99 4.46
C ILE A 128 -7.07 -4.72 5.73
N TYR A 129 -6.16 -5.54 6.29
CA TYR A 129 -6.46 -6.26 7.53
C TYR A 129 -6.81 -5.33 8.68
N GLU A 130 -6.01 -4.27 8.93
CA GLU A 130 -6.30 -3.31 9.99
C GLU A 130 -7.63 -2.56 9.75
N ALA A 131 -7.90 -2.18 8.49
CA ALA A 131 -9.13 -1.50 8.14
C ALA A 131 -10.39 -2.36 8.34
N LEU A 132 -10.31 -3.65 8.03
CA LEU A 132 -11.46 -4.57 7.96
C LEU A 132 -11.42 -5.67 9.03
N ARG A 133 -10.44 -5.66 9.92
CA ARG A 133 -10.23 -6.68 10.96
C ARG A 133 -11.49 -7.12 11.72
N PRO A 134 -12.44 -6.22 12.08
CA PRO A 134 -13.64 -6.65 12.79
C PRO A 134 -14.53 -7.66 12.01
N ALA A 135 -14.42 -7.69 10.69
CA ALA A 135 -15.14 -8.63 9.82
C ALA A 135 -14.31 -9.88 9.47
N ALA A 136 -13.00 -9.88 9.75
CA ALA A 136 -12.09 -10.96 9.37
C ALA A 136 -12.37 -12.26 10.16
N LYS A 137 -12.41 -13.40 9.46
CA LYS A 137 -12.60 -14.73 10.04
C LYS A 137 -11.31 -15.34 10.60
N MET A 138 -10.15 -14.93 10.08
CA MET A 138 -8.83 -15.42 10.47
C MET A 138 -8.00 -14.28 11.03
N ALA A 139 -7.42 -14.49 12.21
CA ALA A 139 -6.45 -13.55 12.77
C ALA A 139 -5.19 -13.56 11.92
N THR A 140 -4.70 -12.38 11.54
CA THR A 140 -3.58 -12.25 10.60
C THR A 140 -2.38 -11.59 11.26
N TYR A 141 -1.20 -12.17 11.02
CA TYR A 141 0.09 -11.79 11.55
C TYR A 141 1.07 -11.57 10.39
N PHE A 142 2.15 -10.81 10.62
CA PHE A 142 3.06 -10.43 9.55
C PHE A 142 4.52 -10.58 9.95
N PHE A 143 5.32 -11.17 9.06
CA PHE A 143 6.76 -11.02 8.99
C PHE A 143 7.06 -10.05 7.85
N ASP A 144 7.35 -8.81 8.19
CA ASP A 144 7.60 -7.72 7.22
C ASP A 144 8.98 -7.07 7.40
N ASN A 145 9.87 -7.73 8.14
CA ASN A 145 11.21 -7.26 8.44
C ASN A 145 12.14 -8.45 8.74
N SER A 146 13.46 -8.21 8.75
CA SER A 146 14.49 -9.20 9.11
C SER A 146 14.93 -9.11 10.58
N ASP A 147 14.12 -8.53 11.46
CA ASP A 147 14.40 -8.45 12.90
C ASP A 147 13.98 -9.76 13.59
N PRO A 148 14.94 -10.56 14.13
CA PRO A 148 14.61 -11.82 14.79
C PRO A 148 13.72 -11.64 16.03
N ASP A 149 13.96 -10.60 16.86
CA ASP A 149 13.11 -10.32 18.01
C ASP A 149 11.67 -10.00 17.61
N GLY A 150 11.49 -9.33 16.47
CA GLY A 150 10.18 -9.06 15.86
C GLY A 150 9.48 -10.32 15.41
N MET A 151 10.23 -11.26 14.80
CA MET A 151 9.71 -12.56 14.39
C MET A 151 9.31 -13.43 15.59
N ASP A 152 10.16 -13.52 16.62
CA ASP A 152 9.86 -14.26 17.86
C ASP A 152 8.60 -13.75 18.55
N ARG A 153 8.45 -12.42 18.63
CA ARG A 153 7.23 -11.81 19.17
C ARG A 153 6.00 -12.18 18.37
N THR A 154 6.10 -12.11 17.03
CA THR A 154 4.98 -12.48 16.15
C THR A 154 4.64 -13.97 16.27
N LEU A 155 5.62 -14.88 16.34
CA LEU A 155 5.37 -16.31 16.59
C LEU A 155 4.70 -16.54 17.93
N SER A 156 5.11 -15.81 18.98
CA SER A 156 4.46 -15.85 20.29
C SER A 156 2.99 -15.42 20.22
N ASP A 157 2.68 -14.38 19.44
CA ASP A 157 1.30 -13.89 19.24
C ASP A 157 0.47 -14.87 18.40
N VAL A 158 1.07 -15.52 17.42
CA VAL A 158 0.46 -16.62 16.65
C VAL A 158 0.14 -17.79 17.60
N GLY A 159 1.06 -18.16 18.49
CA GLY A 159 0.91 -19.25 19.47
C GLY A 159 0.86 -20.62 18.79
N ASP A 160 -0.31 -21.27 18.73
CA ASP A 160 -0.47 -22.58 18.09
C ASP A 160 -0.26 -22.51 16.56
N LEU A 161 0.94 -22.90 16.11
CA LEU A 161 1.33 -22.92 14.70
C LEU A 161 0.58 -23.99 13.91
N SER A 162 0.10 -25.07 14.54
CA SER A 162 -0.65 -26.12 13.85
C SER A 162 -1.98 -25.63 13.25
N LYS A 163 -2.44 -24.44 13.63
CA LYS A 163 -3.64 -23.77 13.15
C LYS A 163 -3.36 -22.59 12.21
N ALA A 164 -2.10 -22.32 11.93
CA ALA A 164 -1.71 -21.18 11.08
C ALA A 164 -1.47 -21.65 9.64
N LEU A 165 -2.03 -20.90 8.68
CA LEU A 165 -1.72 -20.98 7.27
C LEU A 165 -0.70 -19.88 6.95
N VAL A 166 0.39 -20.22 6.29
CA VAL A 166 1.48 -19.29 5.98
C VAL A 166 1.41 -18.88 4.51
N LEU A 167 1.38 -17.58 4.24
CA LEU A 167 1.47 -17.01 2.90
C LEU A 167 2.85 -16.40 2.71
N VAL A 168 3.67 -16.96 1.83
CA VAL A 168 4.98 -16.40 1.48
C VAL A 168 4.85 -15.64 0.16
N ILE A 169 5.10 -14.33 0.19
CA ILE A 169 4.81 -13.40 -0.91
C ILE A 169 6.09 -12.74 -1.41
N SER A 170 6.61 -13.20 -2.56
CA SER A 170 7.78 -12.60 -3.19
C SER A 170 7.74 -12.82 -4.70
N LYS A 171 7.70 -11.75 -5.50
CA LYS A 171 7.60 -11.82 -6.97
C LYS A 171 8.79 -12.59 -7.59
N SER A 172 10.01 -12.24 -7.24
CA SER A 172 11.24 -12.90 -7.74
C SER A 172 11.61 -14.18 -6.99
N GLY A 173 11.07 -14.37 -5.78
CA GLY A 173 11.51 -15.41 -4.86
C GLY A 173 12.92 -15.20 -4.28
N GLY A 174 13.60 -14.11 -4.69
CA GLY A 174 14.96 -13.80 -4.26
C GLY A 174 15.07 -12.70 -3.23
N THR A 175 13.96 -12.13 -2.77
CA THR A 175 13.96 -11.04 -1.78
C THR A 175 14.48 -11.54 -0.43
N PRO A 176 15.64 -11.04 0.06
CA PRO A 176 16.30 -11.61 1.25
C PRO A 176 15.41 -11.61 2.49
N GLU A 177 14.69 -10.52 2.74
CA GLU A 177 13.82 -10.38 3.91
C GLU A 177 12.72 -11.44 3.93
N THR A 178 12.07 -11.67 2.78
CA THR A 178 11.02 -12.69 2.65
C THR A 178 11.59 -14.11 2.79
N ARG A 179 12.75 -14.38 2.15
CA ARG A 179 13.43 -15.67 2.28
C ARG A 179 13.82 -15.95 3.74
N ASN A 180 14.40 -14.97 4.41
CA ASN A 180 14.83 -15.11 5.81
C ASN A 180 13.63 -15.37 6.71
N GLY A 181 12.55 -14.60 6.57
CA GLY A 181 11.31 -14.82 7.34
C GLY A 181 10.66 -16.18 7.06
N MET A 182 10.74 -16.68 5.82
CA MET A 182 10.32 -18.05 5.48
C MET A 182 11.13 -19.10 6.23
N LEU A 183 12.47 -19.02 6.19
CA LEU A 183 13.35 -19.95 6.87
C LEU A 183 13.20 -19.94 8.39
N GLU A 184 13.01 -18.76 8.99
CA GLU A 184 12.70 -18.61 10.42
C GLU A 184 11.34 -19.26 10.78
N ALA A 185 10.34 -19.09 9.92
CA ALA A 185 9.04 -19.75 10.11
C ALA A 185 9.18 -21.28 9.99
N GLU A 186 9.89 -21.79 8.97
CA GLU A 186 10.19 -23.22 8.83
C GLU A 186 10.87 -23.80 10.08
N ALA A 187 11.90 -23.12 10.58
CA ALA A 187 12.60 -23.55 11.80
C ALA A 187 11.67 -23.58 13.02
N ALA A 188 10.72 -22.64 13.12
CA ALA A 188 9.72 -22.62 14.20
C ALA A 188 8.73 -23.79 14.08
N TYR A 189 8.31 -24.14 12.85
CA TYR A 189 7.45 -25.34 12.59
C TYR A 189 8.20 -26.62 12.95
N ASP A 190 9.44 -26.78 12.50
CA ASP A 190 10.30 -27.92 12.82
C ASP A 190 10.47 -28.07 14.35
N ALA A 191 10.75 -26.98 15.05
CA ALA A 191 10.85 -26.97 16.51
C ALA A 191 9.55 -27.37 17.22
N ALA A 192 8.40 -27.08 16.61
CA ALA A 192 7.08 -27.50 17.07
C ALA A 192 6.72 -28.95 16.67
N GLY A 193 7.56 -29.64 15.90
CA GLY A 193 7.31 -30.99 15.37
C GLY A 193 6.28 -31.00 14.25
N LEU A 194 6.15 -29.93 13.49
CA LEU A 194 5.20 -29.75 12.40
C LEU A 194 5.96 -29.70 11.05
N GLU A 195 5.35 -30.26 10.01
CA GLU A 195 5.83 -30.09 8.63
C GLU A 195 5.36 -28.72 8.08
N PHE A 196 6.25 -27.93 7.49
CA PHE A 196 5.92 -26.59 7.00
C PHE A 196 5.09 -26.61 5.70
N GLY A 197 5.44 -27.45 4.73
CA GLY A 197 4.79 -27.52 3.42
C GLY A 197 3.26 -27.59 3.45
N PRO A 198 2.66 -28.51 4.26
CA PRO A 198 1.20 -28.58 4.41
C PRO A 198 0.51 -27.37 5.07
N HIS A 199 1.29 -26.36 5.50
CA HIS A 199 0.78 -25.10 6.05
C HIS A 199 1.12 -23.91 5.16
N ALA A 200 1.85 -24.11 4.05
CA ALA A 200 2.43 -23.04 3.27
C ALA A 200 1.77 -22.85 1.89
N VAL A 201 1.64 -21.61 1.47
CA VAL A 201 1.15 -21.15 0.16
C VAL A 201 2.12 -20.12 -0.39
N ALA A 202 2.53 -20.26 -1.64
CA ALA A 202 3.37 -19.28 -2.32
C ALA A 202 2.52 -18.28 -3.12
N ILE A 203 2.89 -16.99 -3.08
CA ILE A 203 2.39 -15.95 -4.00
C ILE A 203 3.61 -15.38 -4.69
N THR A 204 3.84 -15.76 -5.96
CA THR A 204 5.14 -15.54 -6.61
C THR A 204 5.03 -15.54 -8.13
N GLY A 205 6.06 -15.04 -8.84
CA GLY A 205 6.16 -15.17 -10.28
C GLY A 205 6.33 -16.61 -10.72
N HIS A 206 5.70 -17.00 -11.81
CA HIS A 206 5.87 -18.35 -12.37
C HIS A 206 7.34 -18.63 -12.70
N GLY A 207 7.84 -19.81 -12.32
CA GLY A 207 9.23 -20.19 -12.53
C GLY A 207 10.26 -19.44 -11.66
N SER A 208 9.83 -18.68 -10.67
CA SER A 208 10.72 -18.01 -9.71
C SER A 208 11.38 -19.00 -8.75
N ASN A 209 12.40 -18.53 -8.01
CA ASN A 209 13.05 -19.36 -6.99
C ASN A 209 12.03 -19.86 -5.93
N LEU A 210 11.10 -19.01 -5.51
CA LEU A 210 10.07 -19.39 -4.54
C LEU A 210 9.08 -20.40 -5.14
N TYR A 211 8.74 -20.25 -6.43
CA TYR A 211 7.88 -21.20 -7.13
C TYR A 211 8.46 -22.61 -7.08
N HIS A 212 9.73 -22.76 -7.52
CA HIS A 212 10.41 -24.04 -7.50
C HIS A 212 10.64 -24.59 -6.08
N TYR A 213 10.89 -23.71 -5.11
CA TYR A 213 11.02 -24.10 -3.71
C TYR A 213 9.72 -24.69 -3.17
N ALA A 214 8.59 -24.04 -3.44
CA ALA A 214 7.27 -24.49 -3.02
C ALA A 214 6.90 -25.86 -3.65
N GLU A 215 7.19 -26.04 -4.96
CA GLU A 215 6.97 -27.34 -5.62
C GLU A 215 7.85 -28.44 -5.03
N ALA A 216 9.13 -28.17 -4.75
CA ALA A 216 10.07 -29.16 -4.23
C ALA A 216 9.80 -29.56 -2.78
N ASN A 217 9.05 -28.74 -2.01
CA ASN A 217 8.75 -28.96 -0.60
C ASN A 217 7.24 -29.23 -0.35
N ASP A 218 6.51 -29.64 -1.38
CA ASP A 218 5.10 -30.06 -1.30
C ASP A 218 4.17 -29.04 -0.61
N TRP A 219 4.32 -27.73 -0.95
CA TRP A 219 3.43 -26.70 -0.44
C TRP A 219 2.03 -26.87 -1.00
N ILE A 220 1.01 -26.39 -0.26
CA ILE A 220 -0.42 -26.58 -0.57
C ILE A 220 -0.73 -26.13 -2.00
N THR A 221 -0.29 -24.93 -2.39
CA THR A 221 -0.52 -24.34 -3.72
C THR A 221 0.34 -23.11 -3.94
N SER A 222 0.32 -22.58 -5.17
CA SER A 222 0.91 -21.29 -5.51
C SER A 222 -0.08 -20.42 -6.29
N PHE A 223 0.03 -19.08 -6.14
CA PHE A 223 -0.69 -18.08 -6.91
C PHE A 223 0.28 -17.18 -7.67
N PRO A 224 -0.02 -16.81 -8.92
CA PRO A 224 0.90 -16.06 -9.76
C PRO A 224 0.99 -14.58 -9.35
N MET A 225 2.16 -13.99 -9.55
CA MET A 225 2.41 -12.56 -9.57
C MET A 225 2.91 -12.16 -10.97
N GLU A 226 2.16 -11.30 -11.63
CA GLU A 226 2.46 -10.91 -13.01
C GLU A 226 3.49 -9.79 -13.08
N ASP A 227 4.30 -9.79 -14.16
CA ASP A 227 5.37 -8.81 -14.36
C ASP A 227 4.88 -7.39 -14.59
N TRP A 228 3.71 -7.25 -15.21
CA TRP A 228 3.06 -5.97 -15.45
C TRP A 228 2.34 -5.38 -14.21
N VAL A 229 2.45 -6.03 -13.05
CA VAL A 229 1.98 -5.50 -11.76
C VAL A 229 3.18 -5.10 -10.90
N GLY A 230 3.28 -3.82 -10.57
CA GLY A 230 4.28 -3.29 -9.64
C GLY A 230 3.98 -3.66 -8.19
N GLY A 231 5.02 -3.78 -7.33
CA GLY A 231 4.84 -4.16 -5.91
C GLY A 231 3.87 -3.24 -5.16
N ARG A 232 4.03 -1.93 -5.26
CA ARG A 232 3.18 -0.92 -4.56
C ARG A 232 1.75 -0.80 -5.10
N THR A 233 1.47 -1.37 -6.27
CA THR A 233 0.15 -1.42 -6.91
C THR A 233 -0.43 -2.84 -6.99
N SER A 234 0.14 -3.79 -6.23
CA SER A 234 -0.25 -5.21 -6.29
C SER A 234 -1.43 -5.59 -5.41
N ILE A 235 -1.99 -4.64 -4.67
CA ILE A 235 -3.03 -4.94 -3.67
C ILE A 235 -4.31 -5.55 -4.25
N MET A 236 -4.62 -5.29 -5.53
CA MET A 236 -5.75 -5.87 -6.24
C MET A 236 -5.37 -7.11 -7.08
N SER A 237 -4.12 -7.58 -6.99
CA SER A 237 -3.68 -8.88 -7.51
C SER A 237 -3.84 -9.98 -6.46
N THR A 238 -3.34 -11.17 -6.74
CA THR A 238 -3.26 -12.29 -5.80
C THR A 238 -2.58 -11.92 -4.48
N VAL A 239 -1.65 -10.95 -4.49
CA VAL A 239 -0.95 -10.43 -3.31
C VAL A 239 -1.91 -9.93 -2.22
N GLY A 240 -2.92 -9.19 -2.59
CA GLY A 240 -3.93 -8.69 -1.63
C GLY A 240 -5.20 -9.53 -1.62
N LEU A 241 -5.60 -10.10 -2.77
CA LEU A 241 -6.88 -10.82 -2.86
C LEU A 241 -6.84 -12.19 -2.17
N VAL A 242 -5.70 -12.91 -2.17
CA VAL A 242 -5.60 -14.20 -1.46
C VAL A 242 -5.78 -14.01 0.06
N PRO A 243 -5.02 -13.13 0.74
CA PRO A 243 -5.26 -12.90 2.17
C PRO A 243 -6.65 -12.34 2.44
N LEU A 244 -7.19 -11.45 1.61
CA LEU A 244 -8.53 -10.88 1.77
C LEU A 244 -9.62 -11.97 1.70
N ALA A 245 -9.53 -12.87 0.72
CA ALA A 245 -10.47 -13.98 0.58
C ALA A 245 -10.36 -14.99 1.75
N LEU A 246 -9.14 -15.32 2.20
CA LEU A 246 -8.90 -16.18 3.36
C LEU A 246 -9.40 -15.55 4.67
N GLN A 247 -9.32 -14.23 4.80
CA GLN A 247 -9.96 -13.50 5.90
C GLN A 247 -11.49 -13.53 5.82
N GLY A 248 -12.07 -14.03 4.71
CA GLY A 248 -13.51 -14.13 4.49
C GLY A 248 -14.19 -12.82 4.15
N LEU A 249 -13.42 -11.85 3.66
CA LEU A 249 -13.88 -10.54 3.23
C LEU A 249 -14.41 -10.59 1.79
N ASP A 250 -15.25 -9.63 1.42
CA ASP A 250 -15.90 -9.58 0.11
C ASP A 250 -14.99 -8.96 -0.95
N ILE A 251 -14.24 -9.82 -1.68
CA ILE A 251 -13.35 -9.40 -2.76
C ILE A 251 -14.11 -8.81 -3.95
N ASP A 252 -15.37 -9.19 -4.17
CA ASP A 252 -16.17 -8.66 -5.27
C ASP A 252 -16.61 -7.24 -4.99
N ALA A 253 -17.07 -6.97 -3.77
CA ALA A 253 -17.40 -5.61 -3.33
C ALA A 253 -16.18 -4.69 -3.36
N PHE A 254 -15.00 -5.20 -2.98
CA PHE A 254 -13.74 -4.48 -3.01
C PHE A 254 -13.35 -4.08 -4.45
N LEU A 255 -13.27 -5.05 -5.36
CA LEU A 255 -12.90 -4.82 -6.76
C LEU A 255 -13.94 -3.98 -7.52
N ALA A 256 -15.24 -4.25 -7.32
CA ALA A 256 -16.29 -3.50 -7.98
C ALA A 256 -16.29 -2.01 -7.61
N ALA A 257 -16.01 -1.67 -6.35
CA ALA A 257 -15.92 -0.28 -5.94
C ALA A 257 -14.67 0.42 -6.50
N ALA A 258 -13.56 -0.30 -6.60
CA ALA A 258 -12.35 0.20 -7.25
C ALA A 258 -12.59 0.44 -8.77
N ALA A 259 -13.24 -0.50 -9.45
CA ALA A 259 -13.64 -0.34 -10.85
C ALA A 259 -14.57 0.86 -11.06
N ALA A 260 -15.57 1.03 -10.18
CA ALA A 260 -16.48 2.18 -10.25
C ALA A 260 -15.75 3.51 -10.03
N MET A 261 -14.75 3.57 -9.13
CA MET A 261 -13.91 4.77 -8.99
C MET A 261 -13.11 5.03 -10.27
N ASP A 262 -12.58 4.01 -10.93
CA ASP A 262 -11.87 4.16 -12.20
C ASP A 262 -12.76 4.70 -13.31
N GLU A 263 -14.04 4.28 -13.39
CA GLU A 263 -14.99 4.84 -14.34
C GLU A 263 -15.15 6.37 -14.21
N HIS A 264 -15.13 6.87 -12.97
CA HIS A 264 -15.14 8.32 -12.73
C HIS A 264 -13.83 8.98 -13.13
N THR A 265 -12.71 8.32 -12.88
CA THR A 265 -11.38 8.91 -13.12
C THR A 265 -10.92 8.83 -14.58
N ARG A 266 -11.60 8.07 -15.46
CA ARG A 266 -11.42 8.12 -16.92
C ARG A 266 -12.09 9.31 -17.57
N LYS A 267 -13.07 9.96 -16.90
CA LYS A 267 -13.75 11.13 -17.43
C LYS A 267 -12.80 12.31 -17.52
N THR A 268 -12.77 12.98 -18.67
CA THR A 268 -11.91 14.14 -18.90
C THR A 268 -12.46 15.45 -18.30
N ASN A 269 -13.70 15.43 -17.79
CA ASN A 269 -14.29 16.55 -17.09
C ASN A 269 -13.71 16.69 -15.70
N LEU A 270 -12.91 17.72 -15.47
CA LEU A 270 -12.25 18.03 -14.18
C LEU A 270 -13.25 18.15 -13.03
N ALA A 271 -14.44 18.72 -13.26
CA ALA A 271 -15.47 18.88 -12.21
C ALA A 271 -16.05 17.54 -11.72
N SER A 272 -15.70 16.41 -12.33
CA SER A 272 -16.15 15.08 -11.94
C SER A 272 -15.01 14.04 -11.80
N ASN A 273 -13.74 14.49 -11.83
CA ASN A 273 -12.58 13.60 -11.74
C ASN A 273 -11.79 13.86 -10.46
N ALA A 274 -12.09 13.08 -9.42
CA ALA A 274 -11.46 13.25 -8.11
C ALA A 274 -9.94 13.00 -8.14
N SER A 275 -9.46 12.01 -8.89
CA SER A 275 -8.03 11.70 -8.95
C SER A 275 -7.23 12.80 -9.62
N MET A 276 -7.75 13.40 -10.69
CA MET A 276 -7.11 14.54 -11.33
C MET A 276 -7.15 15.77 -10.41
N GLN A 277 -8.25 16.00 -9.69
CA GLN A 277 -8.34 17.09 -8.71
C GLN A 277 -7.32 16.91 -7.57
N LEU A 278 -7.10 15.69 -7.08
CA LEU A 278 -6.05 15.41 -6.11
C LEU A 278 -4.66 15.71 -6.69
N ALA A 279 -4.36 15.21 -7.88
CA ALA A 279 -3.07 15.42 -8.53
C ALA A 279 -2.77 16.91 -8.77
N LEU A 280 -3.77 17.67 -9.21
CA LEU A 280 -3.65 19.12 -9.40
C LEU A 280 -3.49 19.88 -8.08
N ALA A 281 -4.19 19.46 -7.03
CA ALA A 281 -4.03 20.03 -5.69
C ALA A 281 -2.63 19.79 -5.14
N TRP A 282 -2.08 18.59 -5.30
CA TRP A 282 -0.70 18.26 -4.92
C TRP A 282 0.31 19.08 -5.73
N HIS A 283 0.09 19.20 -7.04
CA HIS A 283 0.94 19.99 -7.92
C HIS A 283 0.94 21.49 -7.51
N HIS A 284 -0.25 22.04 -7.25
CA HIS A 284 -0.40 23.42 -6.83
C HIS A 284 0.32 23.71 -5.50
N GLU A 285 0.10 22.89 -4.48
CA GLU A 285 0.73 23.09 -3.17
C GLU A 285 2.22 22.80 -3.16
N GLY A 286 2.68 21.83 -3.95
CA GLY A 286 4.09 21.46 -4.08
C GLY A 286 4.85 22.24 -5.18
N ASN A 287 4.25 23.26 -5.80
CA ASN A 287 4.84 24.02 -6.91
C ASN A 287 5.34 23.13 -8.07
N GLY A 288 4.71 21.97 -8.28
CA GLY A 288 5.10 20.98 -9.30
C GLY A 288 6.43 20.27 -9.02
N CYS A 289 7.02 20.40 -7.85
CA CYS A 289 8.29 19.78 -7.46
C CYS A 289 8.31 19.21 -6.02
N GLY A 290 7.13 19.04 -5.40
CA GLY A 290 7.03 18.42 -4.09
C GLY A 290 7.59 19.26 -2.93
N GLU A 291 7.54 20.59 -3.00
CA GLU A 291 8.03 21.48 -1.95
C GLU A 291 7.31 21.33 -0.60
N LYS A 292 6.11 20.69 -0.60
CA LYS A 292 5.33 20.44 0.60
C LYS A 292 5.00 18.97 0.78
N ASP A 293 5.05 18.56 2.03
CA ASP A 293 4.69 17.22 2.48
C ASP A 293 3.16 17.03 2.52
N MET A 294 2.70 15.82 2.35
CA MET A 294 1.29 15.44 2.54
C MET A 294 1.10 14.85 3.93
N VAL A 295 0.27 15.48 4.75
CA VAL A 295 -0.11 14.96 6.08
C VAL A 295 -1.47 14.29 5.98
N VAL A 296 -1.52 12.97 6.08
CA VAL A 296 -2.74 12.16 5.98
C VAL A 296 -3.29 11.88 7.37
N ILE A 297 -4.50 12.40 7.67
CA ILE A 297 -5.10 12.32 9.00
C ILE A 297 -6.51 11.70 8.90
N PRO A 298 -6.63 10.37 8.91
CA PRO A 298 -7.93 9.72 8.99
C PRO A 298 -8.53 9.85 10.40
N TYR A 299 -9.78 10.28 10.48
CA TYR A 299 -10.55 10.33 11.73
C TYR A 299 -11.31 9.01 11.93
N LYS A 300 -10.55 7.92 11.97
CA LYS A 300 -11.03 6.56 12.21
C LYS A 300 -9.86 5.66 12.56
N ASP A 301 -9.93 4.96 13.67
CA ASP A 301 -8.84 4.09 14.13
C ASP A 301 -8.49 3.00 13.13
N SER A 302 -9.48 2.38 12.51
CA SER A 302 -9.26 1.32 11.52
C SER A 302 -8.51 1.78 10.25
N LEU A 303 -8.38 3.09 10.00
CA LEU A 303 -7.59 3.64 8.89
C LEU A 303 -6.18 4.11 9.33
N VAL A 304 -5.71 3.74 10.52
CA VAL A 304 -4.39 4.17 11.04
C VAL A 304 -3.24 3.82 10.10
N LEU A 305 -3.29 2.70 9.41
CA LEU A 305 -2.27 2.28 8.45
C LEU A 305 -2.42 2.88 7.04
N PHE A 306 -3.46 3.67 6.79
CA PHE A 306 -3.66 4.27 5.47
C PHE A 306 -2.52 5.20 5.06
N SER A 307 -2.03 6.04 5.98
CA SER A 307 -0.85 6.88 5.75
C SER A 307 0.39 6.03 5.41
N LYS A 308 0.63 4.93 6.14
CA LYS A 308 1.77 4.03 5.90
C LYS A 308 1.67 3.34 4.52
N TYR A 309 0.48 2.93 4.11
CA TYR A 309 0.23 2.41 2.75
C TYR A 309 0.52 3.47 1.69
N LEU A 310 0.04 4.70 1.89
CA LEU A 310 0.27 5.82 0.97
C LEU A 310 1.73 6.27 0.93
N GLN A 311 2.51 6.08 2.00
CA GLN A 311 3.96 6.32 1.96
C GLN A 311 4.59 5.54 0.82
N GLN A 312 4.35 4.25 0.72
CA GLN A 312 4.90 3.46 -0.38
C GLN A 312 4.29 3.86 -1.72
N LEU A 313 2.97 3.93 -1.81
CA LEU A 313 2.30 4.23 -3.08
C LEU A 313 2.75 5.57 -3.66
N ILE A 314 2.85 6.62 -2.85
CA ILE A 314 3.17 7.97 -3.31
C ILE A 314 4.68 8.21 -3.36
N MET A 315 5.41 7.96 -2.27
CA MET A 315 6.82 8.33 -2.17
C MET A 315 7.69 7.49 -3.11
N GLU A 316 7.46 6.18 -3.19
CA GLU A 316 8.21 5.31 -4.08
C GLU A 316 7.88 5.55 -5.56
N SER A 317 6.62 5.94 -5.86
CA SER A 317 6.22 6.30 -7.22
C SER A 317 6.75 7.66 -7.67
N LEU A 318 6.68 8.67 -6.81
CA LEU A 318 6.96 10.05 -7.19
C LEU A 318 8.38 10.51 -6.84
N GLY A 319 9.10 9.81 -5.94
CA GLY A 319 10.50 10.10 -5.60
C GLY A 319 11.42 9.75 -6.78
N LYS A 320 11.69 10.70 -7.66
CA LYS A 320 12.50 10.51 -8.88
C LYS A 320 13.55 11.59 -9.04
N ARG A 321 14.80 11.18 -9.29
CA ARG A 321 15.87 12.11 -9.61
C ARG A 321 15.71 12.71 -11.01
N LEU A 322 15.35 11.88 -11.98
CA LEU A 322 15.25 12.25 -13.39
C LEU A 322 13.79 12.24 -13.85
N ASP A 323 13.46 13.12 -14.79
CA ASP A 323 12.25 13.05 -15.59
C ASP A 323 12.42 12.10 -16.79
N LEU A 324 11.35 11.90 -17.57
CA LEU A 324 11.35 11.04 -18.76
C LEU A 324 12.27 11.51 -19.87
N ASP A 325 12.68 12.78 -19.86
CA ASP A 325 13.63 13.38 -20.81
C ASP A 325 15.09 13.31 -20.30
N GLY A 326 15.32 12.69 -19.11
CA GLY A 326 16.64 12.55 -18.49
C GLY A 326 17.15 13.80 -17.76
N LYS A 327 16.31 14.80 -17.55
CA LYS A 327 16.64 16.02 -16.81
C LYS A 327 16.55 15.75 -15.30
N GLU A 328 17.50 16.28 -14.53
CA GLU A 328 17.42 16.26 -13.06
C GLU A 328 16.30 17.17 -12.55
N VAL A 329 15.36 16.58 -11.81
CA VAL A 329 14.17 17.26 -11.28
C VAL A 329 13.97 17.05 -9.78
N PHE A 330 14.50 15.96 -9.19
CA PHE A 330 14.35 15.60 -7.77
C PHE A 330 12.90 15.70 -7.29
N GLN A 331 12.00 15.05 -8.00
CA GLN A 331 10.58 14.98 -7.68
C GLN A 331 10.30 14.12 -6.44
N GLY A 332 9.19 14.41 -5.76
CA GLY A 332 8.67 13.59 -4.67
C GLY A 332 7.72 14.40 -3.78
N ILE A 333 6.86 13.69 -3.06
CA ILE A 333 6.00 14.24 -2.01
C ILE A 333 6.17 13.35 -0.79
N ALA A 334 6.73 13.86 0.30
CA ALA A 334 6.79 13.09 1.54
C ALA A 334 5.39 12.93 2.13
N VAL A 335 5.11 11.75 2.68
CA VAL A 335 3.81 11.41 3.25
C VAL A 335 4.00 10.95 4.69
N TYR A 336 3.26 11.54 5.62
CA TYR A 336 3.21 11.10 7.01
C TYR A 336 1.83 11.35 7.62
N GLY A 337 1.63 10.92 8.85
CA GLY A 337 0.39 11.04 9.60
C GLY A 337 -0.02 9.70 10.18
N ASN A 338 -0.91 9.71 11.17
CA ASN A 338 -1.41 8.48 11.78
C ASN A 338 -2.93 8.50 11.84
N LYS A 339 -3.53 9.17 12.84
CA LYS A 339 -4.99 9.30 12.98
C LYS A 339 -5.41 10.51 13.84
N GLY A 340 -6.49 11.17 13.47
CA GLY A 340 -7.22 12.06 14.36
C GLY A 340 -8.06 11.25 15.36
N SER A 341 -8.24 11.66 16.62
CA SER A 341 -7.72 12.90 17.21
C SER A 341 -6.36 12.73 17.91
N THR A 342 -5.77 11.56 17.87
CA THR A 342 -4.47 11.27 18.49
C THR A 342 -3.39 12.24 18.02
N ASP A 343 -3.33 12.51 16.72
CA ASP A 343 -2.34 13.41 16.12
C ASP A 343 -2.48 14.88 16.61
N GLN A 344 -3.65 15.28 17.09
CA GLN A 344 -3.83 16.59 17.73
C GLN A 344 -2.99 16.75 18.99
N HIS A 345 -2.74 15.65 19.69
CA HIS A 345 -1.91 15.60 20.90
C HIS A 345 -0.43 15.24 20.61
N ALA A 346 -0.06 15.06 19.34
CA ALA A 346 1.30 14.73 18.93
C ALA A 346 1.97 15.90 18.20
N TYR A 347 1.42 16.36 17.06
CA TYR A 347 2.12 17.29 16.18
C TYR A 347 1.24 18.40 15.56
N ILE A 348 -0.05 18.50 15.84
CA ILE A 348 -0.90 19.59 15.28
C ILE A 348 -0.39 20.97 15.71
N GLN A 349 0.26 21.10 16.87
CA GLN A 349 0.94 22.35 17.27
C GLN A 349 1.98 22.76 16.20
N GLN A 350 2.81 21.85 15.74
CA GLN A 350 3.80 22.11 14.67
C GLN A 350 3.12 22.48 13.35
N LEU A 351 2.05 21.77 12.98
CA LEU A 351 1.35 22.03 11.73
C LEU A 351 0.71 23.42 11.73
N ARG A 352 0.13 23.85 12.87
CA ARG A 352 -0.55 25.12 12.96
C ARG A 352 0.40 26.32 13.04
N ASP A 353 1.38 26.25 13.93
CA ASP A 353 2.20 27.39 14.35
C ASP A 353 3.67 27.28 13.88
N GLY A 354 4.09 26.11 13.35
CA GLY A 354 5.44 25.87 12.87
C GLY A 354 5.66 26.21 11.39
N VAL A 355 6.69 25.59 10.80
CA VAL A 355 7.06 25.76 9.39
C VAL A 355 5.91 25.34 8.47
N HIS A 356 5.62 26.17 7.45
CA HIS A 356 4.57 25.88 6.47
C HIS A 356 5.13 25.08 5.28
N ASN A 357 5.46 23.83 5.52
CA ASN A 357 6.02 22.91 4.52
C ASN A 357 5.08 21.72 4.23
N PHE A 358 3.79 21.85 4.43
CA PHE A 358 2.83 20.75 4.25
C PHE A 358 1.47 21.26 3.75
N PHE A 359 0.66 20.30 3.27
CA PHE A 359 -0.80 20.39 3.17
C PHE A 359 -1.42 19.15 3.83
N ALA A 360 -2.64 19.27 4.34
CA ALA A 360 -3.31 18.17 5.02
C ALA A 360 -4.32 17.46 4.11
N THR A 361 -4.42 16.13 4.26
CA THR A 361 -5.47 15.30 3.67
C THR A 361 -6.24 14.62 4.79
N PHE A 362 -7.42 15.11 5.09
CA PHE A 362 -8.33 14.54 6.08
C PHE A 362 -9.17 13.44 5.46
N ILE A 363 -9.32 12.31 6.17
CA ILE A 363 -10.31 11.29 5.82
C ILE A 363 -11.41 11.32 6.89
N GLU A 364 -12.59 11.78 6.50
CA GLU A 364 -13.79 11.78 7.31
C GLU A 364 -14.55 10.47 7.14
N VAL A 365 -14.87 9.78 8.23
CA VAL A 365 -15.75 8.62 8.23
C VAL A 365 -17.00 8.98 9.01
N ARG A 366 -18.17 9.01 8.35
CA ARG A 366 -19.41 9.50 8.93
C ARG A 366 -20.01 8.56 9.95
N GLN A 367 -19.96 7.26 9.68
CA GLN A 367 -20.45 6.24 10.60
C GLN A 367 -19.47 6.02 11.76
N GLY A 368 -19.87 6.36 12.97
CA GLY A 368 -19.06 6.20 14.16
C GLY A 368 -18.76 4.72 14.47
N ARG A 369 -19.79 3.88 14.50
CA ARG A 369 -19.71 2.42 14.67
C ARG A 369 -20.92 1.72 14.04
N ALA A 370 -20.83 0.41 13.87
CA ALA A 370 -21.91 -0.39 13.28
C ALA A 370 -23.11 -0.59 14.22
N GLY A 371 -22.88 -0.59 15.54
CA GLY A 371 -23.93 -0.77 16.56
C GLY A 371 -24.28 0.53 17.27
N ASP A 372 -25.08 0.42 18.33
CA ASP A 372 -25.51 1.52 19.17
C ASP A 372 -24.33 2.24 19.81
N SER A 373 -24.46 3.55 19.96
CA SER A 373 -23.45 4.38 20.60
C SER A 373 -23.92 4.84 21.97
N LEU A 374 -23.02 4.80 22.94
CA LEU A 374 -23.23 5.40 24.26
C LEU A 374 -23.25 6.93 24.12
N GLU A 375 -24.26 7.59 24.68
CA GLU A 375 -24.22 9.02 24.93
C GLU A 375 -23.26 9.30 26.09
N VAL A 376 -22.19 10.03 25.81
CA VAL A 376 -21.23 10.47 26.84
C VAL A 376 -21.67 11.76 27.52
N GLU A 377 -22.55 12.50 26.85
CA GLU A 377 -23.33 13.64 27.35
C GLU A 377 -24.73 13.60 26.71
N PRO A 378 -25.73 14.28 27.25
CA PRO A 378 -27.08 14.26 26.68
C PRO A 378 -27.10 14.61 25.19
N GLY A 379 -27.49 13.66 24.34
CA GLY A 379 -27.55 13.81 22.89
C GLY A 379 -26.20 13.83 22.17
N VAL A 380 -25.09 13.51 22.85
CA VAL A 380 -23.72 13.54 22.28
C VAL A 380 -23.00 12.22 22.51
N THR A 381 -22.45 11.65 21.45
CA THR A 381 -21.65 10.42 21.46
C THR A 381 -20.16 10.72 21.30
N SER A 382 -19.29 9.72 21.56
CA SER A 382 -17.85 9.83 21.24
C SER A 382 -17.59 10.06 19.75
N ALA A 383 -18.48 9.59 18.87
CA ALA A 383 -18.37 9.82 17.43
C ALA A 383 -18.61 11.29 17.07
N ASP A 384 -19.57 11.95 17.76
CA ASP A 384 -19.83 13.38 17.57
C ASP A 384 -18.62 14.23 18.00
N TYR A 385 -17.97 13.85 19.10
CA TYR A 385 -16.71 14.47 19.51
C TYR A 385 -15.62 14.31 18.46
N LEU A 386 -15.46 13.11 17.90
CA LEU A 386 -14.45 12.85 16.85
C LEU A 386 -14.70 13.69 15.60
N GLN A 387 -15.98 13.84 15.18
CA GLN A 387 -16.38 14.74 14.10
C GLN A 387 -16.13 16.21 14.45
N GLY A 388 -16.41 16.60 15.68
CA GLY A 388 -16.11 17.95 16.19
C GLY A 388 -14.62 18.27 16.14
N PHE A 389 -13.76 17.32 16.54
CA PHE A 389 -12.30 17.46 16.47
C PHE A 389 -11.80 17.58 15.03
N LEU A 390 -12.30 16.78 14.10
CA LEU A 390 -11.98 16.91 12.67
C LEU A 390 -12.30 18.32 12.16
N ARG A 391 -13.54 18.76 12.36
CA ARG A 391 -14.01 20.07 11.85
C ARG A 391 -13.27 21.22 12.50
N GLY A 392 -13.01 21.13 13.82
CA GLY A 392 -12.28 22.12 14.58
C GLY A 392 -10.83 22.23 14.12
N THR A 393 -10.12 21.11 13.96
CA THR A 393 -8.73 21.07 13.49
C THR A 393 -8.61 21.61 12.06
N ARG A 394 -9.47 21.15 11.14
CA ARG A 394 -9.51 21.62 9.76
C ARG A 394 -9.70 23.14 9.68
N ARG A 395 -10.61 23.66 10.47
CA ARG A 395 -10.88 25.10 10.55
C ARG A 395 -9.69 25.87 11.12
N ALA A 396 -9.14 25.44 12.24
CA ALA A 396 -8.02 26.11 12.90
C ALA A 396 -6.74 26.14 12.01
N LEU A 397 -6.49 25.07 11.25
CA LEU A 397 -5.41 25.03 10.27
C LEU A 397 -5.67 26.02 9.12
N TYR A 398 -6.88 26.04 8.55
CA TYR A 398 -7.23 26.96 7.47
C TYR A 398 -7.12 28.43 7.90
N GLU A 399 -7.61 28.79 9.09
CA GLU A 399 -7.50 30.14 9.67
C GLU A 399 -6.04 30.57 9.86
N SER A 400 -5.11 29.61 9.98
CA SER A 400 -3.66 29.84 10.02
C SER A 400 -2.99 29.75 8.65
N GLY A 401 -3.75 29.79 7.56
CA GLY A 401 -3.24 29.72 6.19
C GLY A 401 -2.79 28.33 5.72
N ARG A 402 -3.15 27.25 6.45
CA ARG A 402 -2.79 25.88 6.11
C ARG A 402 -3.87 25.25 5.23
N ARG A 403 -3.48 24.77 4.08
CA ARG A 403 -4.38 24.19 3.09
C ARG A 403 -4.73 22.74 3.41
N SER A 404 -5.95 22.31 3.02
CA SER A 404 -6.35 20.94 3.23
C SER A 404 -7.37 20.43 2.22
N ILE A 405 -7.29 19.13 1.97
CA ILE A 405 -8.26 18.32 1.23
C ILE A 405 -9.06 17.52 2.26
N THR A 406 -10.35 17.28 2.00
CA THR A 406 -11.15 16.35 2.81
C THR A 406 -11.79 15.29 1.91
N ILE A 407 -11.53 14.03 2.19
CA ILE A 407 -12.23 12.90 1.59
C ILE A 407 -13.18 12.36 2.64
N SER A 408 -14.48 12.32 2.32
CA SER A 408 -15.50 11.82 3.24
C SER A 408 -16.05 10.50 2.70
N VAL A 409 -16.12 9.48 3.56
CA VAL A 409 -16.76 8.19 3.27
C VAL A 409 -17.83 7.90 4.33
N GLU A 410 -18.82 7.09 3.99
CA GLU A 410 -19.90 6.74 4.93
C GLU A 410 -19.39 5.83 6.05
N ALA A 411 -18.74 4.72 5.69
CA ALA A 411 -18.23 3.73 6.61
C ALA A 411 -16.92 3.13 6.08
N VAL A 412 -16.16 2.43 6.93
CA VAL A 412 -15.01 1.63 6.50
C VAL A 412 -15.50 0.20 6.24
N ASN A 413 -15.47 -0.20 4.98
CA ASN A 413 -15.78 -1.54 4.49
C ASN A 413 -15.01 -1.81 3.19
N GLU A 414 -15.17 -3.00 2.61
CA GLU A 414 -14.46 -3.42 1.40
C GLU A 414 -14.65 -2.43 0.24
N ARG A 415 -15.89 -1.92 0.07
CA ARG A 415 -16.20 -0.95 -0.99
C ARG A 415 -15.43 0.35 -0.84
N THR A 416 -15.46 0.93 0.36
CA THR A 416 -14.79 2.22 0.61
C THR A 416 -13.27 2.09 0.57
N VAL A 417 -12.71 0.98 1.07
CA VAL A 417 -11.27 0.71 1.00
C VAL A 417 -10.83 0.52 -0.45
N GLY A 418 -11.56 -0.25 -1.26
CA GLY A 418 -11.27 -0.42 -2.68
C GLY A 418 -11.34 0.89 -3.46
N ALA A 419 -12.37 1.71 -3.23
CA ALA A 419 -12.52 3.02 -3.87
C ALA A 419 -11.39 4.00 -3.49
N LEU A 420 -10.98 4.04 -2.20
CA LEU A 420 -9.87 4.88 -1.74
C LEU A 420 -8.55 4.48 -2.39
N ILE A 421 -8.24 3.21 -2.46
CA ILE A 421 -7.02 2.71 -3.12
C ILE A 421 -7.01 3.13 -4.59
N ALA A 422 -8.09 2.87 -5.33
CA ALA A 422 -8.20 3.24 -6.74
C ALA A 422 -8.07 4.75 -6.97
N LEU A 423 -8.68 5.57 -6.10
CA LEU A 423 -8.59 7.02 -6.13
C LEU A 423 -7.13 7.50 -6.06
N PHE A 424 -6.35 6.96 -5.12
CA PHE A 424 -4.95 7.38 -4.94
C PHE A 424 -4.01 6.79 -5.99
N GLU A 425 -4.20 5.54 -6.45
CA GLU A 425 -3.41 4.96 -7.55
C GLU A 425 -3.54 5.81 -8.83
N ARG A 426 -4.76 6.24 -9.17
CA ARG A 426 -4.99 7.15 -10.30
C ARG A 426 -4.37 8.53 -10.08
N ALA A 427 -4.52 9.10 -8.89
CA ALA A 427 -3.96 10.41 -8.58
C ALA A 427 -2.43 10.41 -8.71
N VAL A 428 -1.75 9.35 -8.30
CA VAL A 428 -0.30 9.17 -8.47
C VAL A 428 0.08 9.14 -9.94
N SER A 429 -0.64 8.38 -10.78
CA SER A 429 -0.36 8.31 -12.22
C SER A 429 -0.61 9.64 -12.91
N PHE A 430 -1.69 10.35 -12.57
CA PHE A 430 -1.94 11.69 -13.09
C PHE A 430 -0.84 12.67 -12.68
N TYR A 431 -0.48 12.72 -11.39
CA TYR A 431 0.59 13.60 -10.92
C TYR A 431 1.90 13.33 -11.65
N ALA A 432 2.30 12.06 -11.78
CA ALA A 432 3.52 11.69 -12.47
C ALA A 432 3.56 12.18 -13.93
N SER A 433 2.43 12.05 -14.65
CA SER A 433 2.32 12.59 -16.01
C SER A 433 2.37 14.13 -16.04
N LEU A 434 1.71 14.81 -15.08
CA LEU A 434 1.76 16.28 -14.98
C LEU A 434 3.20 16.82 -14.83
N VAL A 435 4.08 16.07 -14.13
CA VAL A 435 5.48 16.45 -13.87
C VAL A 435 6.50 15.66 -14.71
N ASN A 436 6.01 14.88 -15.69
CA ASN A 436 6.81 14.14 -16.68
C ASN A 436 7.79 13.12 -16.08
N ILE A 437 7.40 12.31 -15.08
CA ILE A 437 8.24 11.27 -14.47
C ILE A 437 7.67 9.87 -14.66
N ASN A 438 8.53 8.82 -14.56
CA ASN A 438 8.12 7.42 -14.53
C ASN A 438 7.77 7.00 -13.08
N PRO A 439 6.48 6.77 -12.72
CA PRO A 439 6.10 6.35 -11.36
C PRO A 439 6.20 4.84 -11.12
N TYR A 440 6.57 4.04 -12.11
CA TYR A 440 6.37 2.58 -12.09
C TYR A 440 7.65 1.78 -11.80
N HIS A 441 8.83 2.41 -11.74
CA HIS A 441 10.11 1.80 -11.35
C HIS A 441 10.61 2.36 -10.00
N GLN A 442 11.65 1.74 -9.42
CA GLN A 442 12.22 2.12 -8.12
C GLN A 442 13.75 1.96 -8.05
N PRO A 443 14.55 2.73 -8.84
CA PRO A 443 16.00 2.53 -8.94
C PRO A 443 16.74 2.77 -7.61
N GLY A 444 16.22 3.61 -6.71
CA GLY A 444 16.85 3.91 -5.43
C GLY A 444 16.92 2.71 -4.47
N VAL A 445 16.00 1.75 -4.58
CA VAL A 445 15.97 0.56 -3.70
C VAL A 445 17.11 -0.41 -4.05
N GLU A 446 17.46 -0.54 -5.34
CA GLU A 446 18.52 -1.46 -5.80
C GLU A 446 19.91 -1.06 -5.29
N ALA A 447 20.18 0.24 -5.14
CA ALA A 447 21.46 0.72 -4.60
C ALA A 447 21.68 0.24 -3.14
N GLY A 448 20.65 0.28 -2.31
CA GLY A 448 20.72 -0.21 -0.92
C GLY A 448 20.93 -1.73 -0.85
N LYS A 449 20.26 -2.51 -1.71
CA LYS A 449 20.43 -3.98 -1.76
C LYS A 449 21.86 -4.35 -2.11
N LYS A 450 22.45 -3.71 -3.14
CA LYS A 450 23.83 -3.96 -3.56
C LYS A 450 24.84 -3.63 -2.46
N ALA A 451 24.65 -2.53 -1.74
CA ALA A 451 25.50 -2.17 -0.60
C ALA A 451 25.39 -3.22 0.54
N ALA A 452 24.18 -3.73 0.80
CA ALA A 452 23.96 -4.79 1.80
C ALA A 452 24.65 -6.10 1.40
N GLU A 453 24.62 -6.50 0.13
CA GLU A 453 25.34 -7.68 -0.36
C GLU A 453 26.85 -7.57 -0.12
N THR A 454 27.46 -6.43 -0.46
CA THR A 454 28.89 -6.17 -0.20
C THR A 454 29.23 -6.28 1.28
N PHE A 455 28.39 -5.71 2.15
CA PHE A 455 28.56 -5.83 3.60
C PHE A 455 28.48 -7.27 4.08
N LEU A 456 27.53 -8.06 3.59
CA LEU A 456 27.37 -9.47 3.97
C LEU A 456 28.54 -10.34 3.50
N GLU A 457 29.11 -10.05 2.33
CA GLU A 457 30.32 -10.70 1.85
C GLU A 457 31.52 -10.41 2.76
N LEU A 458 31.71 -9.13 3.13
CA LEU A 458 32.78 -8.75 4.08
C LEU A 458 32.54 -9.39 5.45
N LEU A 459 31.33 -9.39 5.97
CA LEU A 459 30.99 -10.06 7.23
C LEU A 459 31.33 -11.56 7.22
N ALA A 460 31.07 -12.24 6.11
CA ALA A 460 31.41 -13.66 5.96
C ALA A 460 32.92 -13.87 5.98
N GLN A 461 33.71 -13.00 5.32
CA GLN A 461 35.17 -13.03 5.33
C GLN A 461 35.72 -12.75 6.75
N VAL A 462 35.20 -11.74 7.43
CA VAL A 462 35.57 -11.42 8.82
C VAL A 462 35.31 -12.62 9.74
N LYS A 463 34.10 -13.22 9.66
CA LYS A 463 33.77 -14.42 10.45
C LYS A 463 34.71 -15.60 10.13
N GLY A 464 35.11 -15.77 8.88
CA GLY A 464 36.07 -16.77 8.47
C GLY A 464 37.52 -16.53 8.96
N ALA A 465 37.89 -15.25 9.17
CA ALA A 465 39.18 -14.83 9.71
C ALA A 465 39.29 -14.89 11.24
N LEU A 466 38.15 -15.00 11.94
CA LEU A 466 38.10 -15.13 13.40
C LEU A 466 38.48 -16.58 13.80
N GLY A 467 39.42 -16.68 14.77
CA GLY A 467 39.83 -17.93 15.39
C GLY A 467 39.60 -17.89 16.89
N GLU A 468 40.19 -18.87 17.63
CA GLU A 468 40.10 -18.94 19.08
C GLU A 468 40.80 -17.76 19.83
N ALA A 469 41.84 -17.17 19.18
CA ALA A 469 42.57 -16.05 19.73
C ALA A 469 41.90 -14.71 19.38
N PRO A 470 41.75 -13.78 20.36
CA PRO A 470 41.25 -12.43 20.05
C PRO A 470 42.13 -11.69 19.04
N ARG A 471 41.49 -11.07 18.05
CA ARG A 471 42.15 -10.22 17.04
C ARG A 471 41.48 -8.85 17.01
N GLY A 472 42.27 -7.78 16.81
CA GLY A 472 41.76 -6.43 16.61
C GLY A 472 41.29 -6.20 15.17
N ALA A 473 40.37 -5.25 14.99
CA ALA A 473 39.83 -4.89 13.67
C ALA A 473 40.93 -4.55 12.66
N GLU A 474 41.94 -3.76 13.04
CA GLU A 474 43.08 -3.41 12.18
C GLU A 474 43.84 -4.62 11.62
N SER A 475 44.03 -5.68 12.47
CA SER A 475 44.71 -6.92 12.06
C SER A 475 43.87 -7.75 11.11
N ILE A 476 42.55 -7.77 11.28
CA ILE A 476 41.63 -8.49 10.39
C ILE A 476 41.49 -7.75 9.07
N ALA A 477 41.33 -6.44 9.10
CA ALA A 477 41.23 -5.59 7.93
C ALA A 477 42.49 -5.65 7.04
N ALA A 478 43.69 -5.71 7.67
CA ALA A 478 44.94 -5.87 6.93
C ALA A 478 45.03 -7.22 6.20
N ASP A 479 44.51 -8.32 6.80
CA ASP A 479 44.49 -9.62 6.16
C ASP A 479 43.45 -9.72 5.03
N LEU A 480 42.35 -8.96 5.13
CA LEU A 480 41.25 -8.95 4.16
C LEU A 480 41.38 -7.82 3.10
N GLU A 481 42.44 -7.01 3.19
CA GLU A 481 42.64 -5.83 2.33
C GLU A 481 41.42 -4.88 2.32
N SER A 482 40.77 -4.71 3.49
CA SER A 482 39.61 -3.86 3.69
C SER A 482 39.89 -2.69 4.65
N ASP A 483 38.93 -1.76 4.78
CA ASP A 483 39.03 -0.65 5.75
C ASP A 483 38.68 -1.17 7.18
N PRO A 484 39.50 -0.91 8.20
CA PRO A 484 39.17 -1.30 9.58
C PRO A 484 37.95 -0.59 10.16
N GLU A 485 37.44 0.48 9.52
CA GLU A 485 36.18 1.14 9.90
C GLU A 485 34.94 0.43 9.31
N GLU A 486 35.09 -0.40 8.28
CA GLU A 486 34.02 -1.25 7.73
C GLU A 486 33.87 -2.55 8.53
#